data_87ce9d4054012f3f5b3eeaa34b4f44b3
#
_entry.id   87ce9d4054012f3f5b3eeaa34b4f44b3
#
_cell.length_a   1.000
_cell.length_b   1.000
_cell.length_c   1.000
_cell.angle_alpha   90.00
_cell.angle_beta   90.00
_cell.angle_gamma   90.00
#
_symmetry.space_group_name_H-M   'P 1'
#
loop_
_entity.id
_entity.type
_entity.pdbx_description
1 polymer ?
#
loop_
_entity_poly.entity_id
_entity_poly.type
_entity_poly.pdbx_seq_one_letter_code
_entity_poly.pdbx_strand_id
1 'polypeptide(L)'
;VLALAAVVVLGGCRTVVSVDVVGEEDGSGEVTVTVELDAEAATALGGPDRLVLADLVEAGWAIGEVESLDGGGLRVAGTRTFRDGDELAAVLDEVGTGGDGTSVFSGTGYEVGDSFGRTTYEMTTTVEVSGDPAQFGDDALTAVLDGQPLGWTPEELAAMGAAGPDAGELVVTLSVPEGGSDTARVALTGGTPAEERLEADAARIEPLVWALAATGVVLVLAALVVAFRAWRARS
;
A
#
# COMPACT_ATOMS: atom_id res chain seq x y z
N VAL A 1 -14.43 -6.98 8.85
CA VAL A 1 -13.78 -5.69 9.19
C VAL A 1 -12.44 -6.03 9.81
N LEU A 2 -11.38 -5.61 9.14
CA LEU A 2 -10.00 -5.90 9.53
C LEU A 2 -9.74 -5.23 10.88
N ALA A 3 -9.50 -6.00 11.93
CA ALA A 3 -9.03 -5.48 13.21
C ALA A 3 -7.53 -5.07 13.11
N LEU A 4 -7.20 -4.24 12.10
CA LEU A 4 -5.89 -3.61 12.03
C LEU A 4 -5.68 -2.67 13.22
N ALA A 5 -6.78 -2.23 13.80
CA ALA A 5 -6.85 -1.21 14.82
C ALA A 5 -6.48 -1.65 16.24
N ALA A 6 -6.50 -2.94 16.56
CA ALA A 6 -6.30 -3.39 17.94
C ALA A 6 -4.86 -3.31 18.45
N VAL A 7 -3.90 -2.89 17.61
CA VAL A 7 -2.47 -3.07 17.89
C VAL A 7 -1.74 -1.78 18.30
N VAL A 8 -2.34 -0.61 18.11
CA VAL A 8 -1.57 0.65 18.10
C VAL A 8 -1.20 1.19 19.48
N VAL A 9 -1.72 0.68 20.60
CA VAL A 9 -1.58 1.46 21.82
C VAL A 9 -1.18 0.68 23.06
N LEU A 10 0.13 0.50 23.21
CA LEU A 10 0.69 0.13 24.51
C LEU A 10 1.98 0.93 24.73
N GLY A 11 2.03 1.70 25.79
CA GLY A 11 3.02 2.72 26.09
C GLY A 11 4.47 2.29 25.88
N GLY A 12 5.19 3.01 25.04
CA GLY A 12 6.56 2.69 24.62
C GLY A 12 6.62 1.66 23.47
N CYS A 13 5.51 1.02 23.12
CA CYS A 13 5.43 0.01 22.05
C CYS A 13 5.49 0.66 20.67
N ARG A 14 6.29 0.10 19.79
CA ARG A 14 6.32 0.49 18.39
C ARG A 14 5.56 -0.52 17.55
N THR A 15 4.59 -0.01 16.79
CA THR A 15 3.85 -0.77 15.78
C THR A 15 4.12 -0.19 14.41
N VAL A 16 4.46 -1.03 13.45
CA VAL A 16 4.56 -0.64 12.04
C VAL A 16 3.54 -1.43 11.26
N VAL A 17 2.70 -0.72 10.52
CA VAL A 17 1.76 -1.30 9.57
C VAL A 17 2.25 -0.96 8.18
N SER A 18 2.55 -1.96 7.37
CA SER A 18 2.92 -1.78 5.97
C SER A 18 1.81 -2.27 5.07
N VAL A 19 1.44 -1.48 4.08
CA VAL A 19 0.50 -1.82 3.03
C VAL A 19 1.24 -1.73 1.70
N ASP A 20 1.54 -2.87 1.12
CA ASP A 20 2.25 -2.97 -0.15
C ASP A 20 1.25 -3.39 -1.24
N VAL A 21 1.10 -2.55 -2.26
CA VAL A 21 0.23 -2.80 -3.42
C VAL A 21 1.10 -3.02 -4.64
N VAL A 22 0.97 -4.17 -5.26
CA VAL A 22 1.71 -4.55 -6.46
C VAL A 22 0.73 -4.78 -7.60
N GLY A 23 0.78 -3.93 -8.62
CA GLY A 23 -0.01 -4.07 -9.84
C GLY A 23 0.67 -4.95 -10.87
N GLU A 24 -0.13 -5.69 -11.63
CA GLU A 24 0.28 -6.55 -12.73
C GLU A 24 -0.03 -5.90 -14.09
N GLU A 25 0.54 -6.46 -15.17
CA GLU A 25 0.41 -5.91 -16.53
C GLU A 25 -1.03 -5.88 -17.06
N ASP A 26 -1.90 -6.73 -16.57
CA ASP A 26 -3.30 -6.86 -17.00
C ASP A 26 -4.31 -6.02 -16.20
N GLY A 27 -3.83 -5.22 -15.24
CA GLY A 27 -4.67 -4.39 -14.37
C GLY A 27 -5.08 -5.07 -13.07
N SER A 28 -4.73 -6.34 -12.90
CA SER A 28 -4.85 -7.07 -11.62
C SER A 28 -3.67 -6.79 -10.70
N GLY A 29 -3.67 -7.42 -9.51
CA GLY A 29 -2.54 -7.32 -8.60
C GLY A 29 -2.81 -7.91 -7.24
N GLU A 30 -1.97 -7.52 -6.28
CA GLU A 30 -1.98 -8.03 -4.92
C GLU A 30 -1.78 -6.90 -3.91
N VAL A 31 -2.52 -6.96 -2.81
CA VAL A 31 -2.33 -6.12 -1.63
C VAL A 31 -1.78 -7.00 -0.51
N THR A 32 -0.63 -6.65 0.04
CA THR A 32 -0.05 -7.29 1.22
C THR A 32 -0.08 -6.30 2.39
N VAL A 33 -0.72 -6.70 3.48
CA VAL A 33 -0.72 -5.96 4.74
C VAL A 33 0.17 -6.69 5.72
N THR A 34 1.20 -6.01 6.22
CA THR A 34 2.11 -6.54 7.24
C THR A 34 2.01 -5.71 8.50
N VAL A 35 1.83 -6.37 9.64
CA VAL A 35 1.84 -5.75 10.96
C VAL A 35 3.06 -6.26 11.71
N GLU A 36 3.91 -5.34 12.15
CA GLU A 36 5.05 -5.62 12.99
C GLU A 36 4.87 -4.97 14.36
N LEU A 37 5.05 -5.78 15.40
CA LEU A 37 5.01 -5.40 16.80
C LEU A 37 6.39 -5.55 17.40
N ASP A 38 6.85 -4.58 18.17
CA ASP A 38 8.02 -4.79 19.01
C ASP A 38 7.72 -5.72 20.20
N ALA A 39 8.74 -6.02 21.01
CA ALA A 39 8.62 -6.95 22.13
C ALA A 39 7.63 -6.48 23.21
N GLU A 40 7.50 -5.18 23.41
CA GLU A 40 6.59 -4.60 24.40
C GLU A 40 5.15 -4.73 23.92
N ALA A 41 4.89 -4.40 22.66
CA ALA A 41 3.57 -4.55 22.02
C ALA A 41 3.15 -6.04 21.98
N ALA A 42 4.05 -6.92 21.58
CA ALA A 42 3.81 -8.36 21.54
C ALA A 42 3.49 -8.96 22.93
N THR A 43 4.18 -8.49 23.98
CA THR A 43 3.95 -8.89 25.36
C THR A 43 2.59 -8.40 25.87
N ALA A 44 2.26 -7.17 25.56
CA ALA A 44 0.99 -6.57 25.98
C ALA A 44 -0.21 -7.21 25.26
N LEU A 45 -0.06 -7.61 23.99
CA LEU A 45 -1.05 -8.41 23.28
C LEU A 45 -1.28 -9.79 23.93
N GLY A 46 -0.32 -10.30 24.68
CA GLY A 46 -0.37 -11.63 25.33
C GLY A 46 0.09 -12.76 24.43
N GLY A 47 0.86 -12.45 23.37
CA GLY A 47 1.48 -13.40 22.46
C GLY A 47 0.65 -13.74 21.22
N PRO A 48 1.18 -14.57 20.32
CA PRO A 48 0.61 -14.85 19.00
C PRO A 48 -0.77 -15.53 19.06
N ASP A 49 -1.03 -16.31 20.09
CA ASP A 49 -2.30 -17.06 20.26
C ASP A 49 -3.53 -16.16 20.50
N ARG A 50 -3.30 -14.88 20.74
CA ARG A 50 -4.37 -13.88 20.93
C ARG A 50 -4.80 -13.20 19.64
N LEU A 51 -4.05 -13.37 18.56
CA LEU A 51 -4.41 -12.83 17.25
C LEU A 51 -5.60 -13.62 16.68
N VAL A 52 -6.76 -12.98 16.59
CA VAL A 52 -7.95 -13.57 15.94
C VAL A 52 -7.91 -13.18 14.47
N LEU A 53 -7.47 -14.12 13.63
CA LEU A 53 -7.28 -13.91 12.18
C LEU A 53 -8.35 -14.62 11.34
N ALA A 54 -9.32 -15.29 12.00
CA ALA A 54 -10.34 -16.09 11.31
C ALA A 54 -11.23 -15.23 10.41
N ASP A 55 -11.61 -14.04 10.86
CA ASP A 55 -12.48 -13.12 10.13
C ASP A 55 -11.80 -12.62 8.84
N LEU A 56 -10.47 -12.47 8.86
CA LEU A 56 -9.68 -12.11 7.67
C LEU A 56 -9.70 -13.23 6.63
N VAL A 57 -9.56 -14.47 7.08
CA VAL A 57 -9.63 -15.64 6.19
C VAL A 57 -11.03 -15.75 5.58
N GLU A 58 -12.10 -15.49 6.34
CA GLU A 58 -13.47 -15.45 5.83
C GLU A 58 -13.69 -14.31 4.82
N ALA A 59 -13.02 -13.16 5.02
CA ALA A 59 -13.00 -12.04 4.09
C ALA A 59 -12.15 -12.29 2.84
N GLY A 60 -11.48 -13.44 2.73
CA GLY A 60 -10.69 -13.84 1.54
C GLY A 60 -9.22 -13.48 1.60
N TRP A 61 -8.70 -13.13 2.79
CA TRP A 61 -7.27 -12.91 2.99
C TRP A 61 -6.52 -14.22 3.16
N ALA A 62 -5.39 -14.35 2.48
CA ALA A 62 -4.42 -15.41 2.73
C ALA A 62 -3.47 -14.94 3.84
N ILE A 63 -3.61 -15.51 5.04
CA ILE A 63 -2.83 -15.11 6.20
C ILE A 63 -1.59 -16.00 6.30
N GLY A 64 -0.40 -15.37 6.39
CA GLY A 64 0.87 -16.03 6.64
C GLY A 64 0.99 -16.53 8.09
N GLU A 65 2.05 -17.30 8.35
CA GLU A 65 2.40 -17.70 9.70
C GLU A 65 2.81 -16.47 10.53
N VAL A 66 2.47 -16.47 11.82
CA VAL A 66 2.94 -15.44 12.76
C VAL A 66 4.41 -15.71 13.07
N GLU A 67 5.27 -14.79 12.65
CA GLU A 67 6.72 -14.87 12.84
C GLU A 67 7.12 -14.19 14.14
N SER A 68 7.99 -14.83 14.91
CA SER A 68 8.66 -14.19 16.04
C SER A 68 9.92 -13.49 15.55
N LEU A 69 10.01 -12.18 15.81
CA LEU A 69 11.16 -11.36 15.44
C LEU A 69 12.27 -11.45 16.50
N ASP A 70 13.52 -11.17 16.08
CA ASP A 70 14.63 -11.02 16.99
C ASP A 70 14.33 -9.96 18.06
N GLY A 71 14.52 -10.31 19.33
CA GLY A 71 14.19 -9.42 20.45
C GLY A 71 12.79 -9.59 21.03
N GLY A 72 11.97 -10.52 20.51
CA GLY A 72 10.67 -10.87 21.08
C GLY A 72 9.47 -10.15 20.45
N GLY A 73 9.68 -9.43 19.37
CA GLY A 73 8.60 -8.86 18.56
C GLY A 73 7.84 -9.92 17.74
N LEU A 74 6.74 -9.52 17.11
CA LEU A 74 5.91 -10.36 16.25
C LEU A 74 5.71 -9.69 14.88
N ARG A 75 5.61 -10.52 13.84
CA ARG A 75 5.19 -10.09 12.50
C ARG A 75 4.09 -11.01 12.00
N VAL A 76 3.05 -10.42 11.42
CA VAL A 76 2.02 -11.15 10.68
C VAL A 76 1.76 -10.45 9.37
N ALA A 77 1.57 -11.22 8.29
CA ALA A 77 1.22 -10.70 6.98
C ALA A 77 -0.06 -11.36 6.48
N GLY A 78 -0.88 -10.56 5.82
CA GLY A 78 -2.06 -11.01 5.08
C GLY A 78 -2.01 -10.50 3.66
N THR A 79 -2.40 -11.33 2.70
CA THR A 79 -2.34 -11.01 1.28
C THR A 79 -3.71 -11.20 0.65
N ARG A 80 -4.12 -10.29 -0.22
CA ARG A 80 -5.35 -10.39 -1.00
C ARG A 80 -5.12 -9.90 -2.43
N THR A 81 -5.63 -10.64 -3.41
CA THR A 81 -5.56 -10.26 -4.82
C THR A 81 -6.73 -9.35 -5.20
N PHE A 82 -6.52 -8.52 -6.21
CA PHE A 82 -7.55 -7.73 -6.87
C PHE A 82 -7.47 -7.92 -8.40
N ARG A 83 -8.56 -7.72 -9.11
CA ARG A 83 -8.66 -7.94 -10.57
C ARG A 83 -8.62 -6.65 -11.37
N ASP A 84 -8.97 -5.55 -10.74
CA ASP A 84 -9.06 -4.22 -11.36
C ASP A 84 -8.97 -3.11 -10.29
N GLY A 85 -8.95 -1.85 -10.74
CA GLY A 85 -8.83 -0.69 -9.85
C GLY A 85 -10.02 -0.51 -8.91
N ASP A 86 -11.23 -0.92 -9.30
CA ASP A 86 -12.42 -0.84 -8.45
C ASP A 86 -12.33 -1.85 -7.30
N GLU A 87 -11.85 -3.07 -7.59
CA GLU A 87 -11.62 -4.07 -6.55
C GLU A 87 -10.43 -3.69 -5.64
N LEU A 88 -9.36 -3.07 -6.18
CA LEU A 88 -8.29 -2.49 -5.38
C LEU A 88 -8.83 -1.46 -4.40
N ALA A 89 -9.68 -0.54 -4.87
CA ALA A 89 -10.29 0.47 -4.00
C ALA A 89 -11.11 -0.18 -2.88
N ALA A 90 -11.89 -1.22 -3.20
CA ALA A 90 -12.66 -1.96 -2.20
C ALA A 90 -11.79 -2.70 -1.17
N VAL A 91 -10.65 -3.28 -1.61
CA VAL A 91 -9.69 -3.96 -0.72
C VAL A 91 -9.02 -2.95 0.21
N LEU A 92 -8.57 -1.80 -0.29
CA LEU A 92 -7.96 -0.76 0.56
C LEU A 92 -8.99 -0.11 1.49
N ASP A 93 -10.23 0.08 1.05
CA ASP A 93 -11.31 0.56 1.91
C ASP A 93 -11.60 -0.41 3.05
N GLU A 94 -11.62 -1.71 2.80
CA GLU A 94 -11.76 -2.75 3.84
C GLU A 94 -10.61 -2.72 4.85
N VAL A 95 -9.36 -2.50 4.38
CA VAL A 95 -8.18 -2.38 5.25
C VAL A 95 -8.22 -1.11 6.08
N GLY A 96 -8.63 -0.01 5.46
CA GLY A 96 -8.51 1.33 6.02
C GLY A 96 -9.72 1.80 6.81
N THR A 97 -10.89 1.16 6.69
CA THR A 97 -12.11 1.63 7.35
C THR A 97 -12.09 1.29 8.83
N GLY A 98 -12.07 2.32 9.66
CA GLY A 98 -12.17 2.23 11.11
C GLY A 98 -13.62 2.08 11.60
N GLY A 99 -13.81 2.00 12.92
CA GLY A 99 -15.11 1.86 13.56
C GLY A 99 -16.04 3.04 13.38
N ASP A 100 -15.52 4.22 13.07
CA ASP A 100 -16.31 5.42 12.73
C ASP A 100 -16.80 5.43 11.28
N GLY A 101 -16.43 4.41 10.48
CA GLY A 101 -16.78 4.29 9.07
C GLY A 101 -15.96 5.18 8.15
N THR A 102 -14.89 5.82 8.66
CA THR A 102 -13.98 6.62 7.85
C THR A 102 -12.82 5.75 7.39
N SER A 103 -12.56 5.74 6.08
CA SER A 103 -11.41 5.04 5.52
C SER A 103 -10.18 5.95 5.54
N VAL A 104 -9.02 5.37 5.86
CA VAL A 104 -7.72 6.06 5.71
C VAL A 104 -7.27 6.14 4.25
N PHE A 105 -7.93 5.42 3.35
CA PHE A 105 -7.61 5.43 1.92
C PHE A 105 -8.74 6.10 1.13
N SER A 106 -8.37 6.99 0.22
CA SER A 106 -9.31 7.64 -0.69
C SER A 106 -8.68 7.85 -2.07
N GLY A 107 -9.52 8.04 -3.10
CA GLY A 107 -9.04 8.27 -4.46
C GLY A 107 -8.17 7.14 -5.02
N THR A 108 -8.41 5.92 -4.57
CA THR A 108 -7.68 4.73 -5.01
C THR A 108 -8.10 4.30 -6.41
N GLY A 109 -7.12 3.99 -7.25
CA GLY A 109 -7.33 3.43 -8.57
C GLY A 109 -6.08 2.80 -9.16
N TYR A 110 -6.28 1.86 -10.09
CA TYR A 110 -5.23 1.32 -10.93
C TYR A 110 -5.71 1.27 -12.36
N GLU A 111 -5.01 1.94 -13.27
CA GLU A 111 -5.35 2.05 -14.67
C GLU A 111 -4.21 1.53 -15.55
N VAL A 112 -4.56 0.70 -16.53
CA VAL A 112 -3.65 0.24 -17.59
C VAL A 112 -4.14 0.83 -18.90
N GLY A 113 -3.35 1.70 -19.50
CA GLY A 113 -3.67 2.39 -20.76
C GLY A 113 -2.84 1.84 -21.91
N ASP A 114 -3.51 1.38 -22.98
CA ASP A 114 -2.85 0.94 -24.20
C ASP A 114 -3.01 1.98 -25.30
N SER A 115 -1.89 2.37 -25.88
CA SER A 115 -1.84 3.19 -27.10
C SER A 115 -0.88 2.56 -28.10
N PHE A 116 -0.90 3.01 -29.36
CA PHE A 116 -0.07 2.41 -30.39
C PHE A 116 1.42 2.34 -29.96
N GLY A 117 1.85 1.11 -29.61
CA GLY A 117 3.21 0.79 -29.24
C GLY A 117 3.67 1.27 -27.85
N ARG A 118 2.74 1.63 -26.98
CA ARG A 118 3.03 2.04 -25.60
C ARG A 118 1.91 1.58 -24.67
N THR A 119 2.28 0.86 -23.62
CA THR A 119 1.42 0.57 -22.48
C THR A 119 1.82 1.47 -21.31
N THR A 120 0.86 2.07 -20.64
CA THR A 120 1.04 2.90 -19.44
C THR A 120 0.37 2.26 -18.25
N TYR A 121 1.00 2.36 -17.11
CA TYR A 121 0.50 1.88 -15.83
C TYR A 121 0.43 3.07 -14.89
N GLU A 122 -0.70 3.30 -14.25
CA GLU A 122 -0.89 4.39 -13.30
C GLU A 122 -1.68 3.88 -12.10
N MET A 123 -1.10 3.96 -10.91
CA MET A 123 -1.74 3.59 -9.66
C MET A 123 -1.71 4.77 -8.70
N THR A 124 -2.86 5.09 -8.13
CA THR A 124 -3.01 6.24 -7.23
C THR A 124 -3.75 5.84 -5.97
N THR A 125 -3.43 6.49 -4.86
CA THR A 125 -4.22 6.52 -3.63
C THR A 125 -3.87 7.75 -2.80
N THR A 126 -4.78 8.19 -1.95
CA THR A 126 -4.51 9.21 -0.94
C THR A 126 -4.66 8.58 0.44
N VAL A 127 -3.68 8.78 1.30
CA VAL A 127 -3.67 8.31 2.69
C VAL A 127 -4.02 9.49 3.59
N GLU A 128 -5.12 9.36 4.35
CA GLU A 128 -5.61 10.39 5.27
C GLU A 128 -5.67 9.82 6.69
N VAL A 129 -4.82 10.31 7.58
CA VAL A 129 -4.79 9.90 8.98
C VAL A 129 -5.14 11.11 9.86
N SER A 130 -6.18 10.98 10.68
CA SER A 130 -6.61 12.06 11.58
C SER A 130 -5.65 12.31 12.75
N GLY A 131 -4.77 11.34 13.04
CA GLY A 131 -3.92 11.32 14.22
C GLY A 131 -4.68 11.01 15.51
N ASP A 132 -5.98 10.73 15.43
CA ASP A 132 -6.81 10.27 16.55
C ASP A 132 -6.83 8.72 16.57
N PRO A 133 -6.35 8.09 17.66
CA PRO A 133 -6.41 6.63 17.79
C PRO A 133 -7.81 6.03 17.64
N ALA A 134 -8.86 6.81 17.90
CA ALA A 134 -10.25 6.38 17.74
C ALA A 134 -10.62 6.08 16.27
N GLN A 135 -9.90 6.67 15.30
CA GLN A 135 -10.07 6.36 13.87
C GLN A 135 -9.86 4.87 13.57
N PHE A 136 -9.02 4.20 14.36
CA PHE A 136 -8.71 2.78 14.22
C PHE A 136 -9.52 1.88 15.17
N GLY A 137 -10.46 2.43 15.93
CA GLY A 137 -11.33 1.69 16.84
C GLY A 137 -12.36 0.86 16.07
N ASP A 138 -12.61 -0.38 16.52
CA ASP A 138 -13.71 -1.22 16.05
C ASP A 138 -14.86 -1.14 17.05
N ASP A 139 -16.11 -1.00 16.57
CA ASP A 139 -17.31 -0.97 17.41
C ASP A 139 -17.46 -2.22 18.30
N ALA A 140 -17.06 -3.39 17.76
CA ALA A 140 -17.09 -4.64 18.51
C ALA A 140 -16.04 -4.64 19.65
N LEU A 141 -14.85 -4.13 19.37
CA LEU A 141 -13.79 -3.97 20.36
C LEU A 141 -14.17 -2.92 21.41
N THR A 142 -14.71 -1.78 20.97
CA THR A 142 -15.21 -0.72 21.86
C THR A 142 -16.31 -1.21 22.79
N ALA A 143 -17.22 -2.07 22.30
CA ALA A 143 -18.26 -2.67 23.12
C ALA A 143 -17.72 -3.68 24.16
N VAL A 144 -16.65 -4.41 23.84
CA VAL A 144 -15.96 -5.33 24.78
C VAL A 144 -15.13 -4.58 25.82
N LEU A 145 -14.65 -3.37 25.47
CA LEU A 145 -13.78 -2.55 26.31
C LEU A 145 -14.55 -1.44 27.05
N ASP A 146 -15.82 -1.66 27.41
CA ASP A 146 -16.68 -0.73 28.18
C ASP A 146 -16.83 0.66 27.53
N GLY A 147 -16.85 0.73 26.20
CA GLY A 147 -17.05 1.98 25.45
C GLY A 147 -15.80 2.86 25.33
N GLN A 148 -14.64 2.30 25.64
CA GLN A 148 -13.37 2.99 25.46
C GLN A 148 -12.63 2.43 24.24
N PRO A 149 -12.22 3.27 23.29
CA PRO A 149 -11.34 2.83 22.21
C PRO A 149 -10.09 2.23 22.84
N LEU A 150 -9.80 0.95 22.56
CA LEU A 150 -8.62 0.24 23.04
C LEU A 150 -8.55 -0.02 24.56
N GLY A 151 -9.64 0.19 25.32
CA GLY A 151 -9.69 -0.07 26.77
C GLY A 151 -8.93 0.91 27.66
N TRP A 152 -8.42 2.00 27.09
CA TRP A 152 -7.66 3.03 27.80
C TRP A 152 -8.18 4.44 27.48
N THR A 153 -8.14 5.33 28.45
CA THR A 153 -8.44 6.75 28.18
C THR A 153 -7.30 7.43 27.43
N PRO A 154 -7.56 8.52 26.67
CA PRO A 154 -6.49 9.32 26.04
C PRO A 154 -5.40 9.77 27.00
N GLU A 155 -5.76 10.08 28.27
CA GLU A 155 -4.82 10.45 29.31
C GLU A 155 -3.94 9.27 29.75
N GLU A 156 -4.50 8.09 29.85
CA GLU A 156 -3.73 6.86 30.16
C GLU A 156 -2.78 6.50 29.03
N LEU A 157 -3.23 6.65 27.78
CA LEU A 157 -2.40 6.48 26.58
C LEU A 157 -1.23 7.49 26.57
N ALA A 158 -1.50 8.75 26.87
CA ALA A 158 -0.47 9.77 26.97
C ALA A 158 0.51 9.49 28.12
N ALA A 159 0.02 9.04 29.27
CA ALA A 159 0.86 8.69 30.43
C ALA A 159 1.77 7.48 30.17
N MET A 160 1.35 6.57 29.31
CA MET A 160 2.15 5.42 28.87
C MET A 160 3.12 5.73 27.74
N GLY A 161 3.17 6.98 27.24
CA GLY A 161 4.01 7.39 26.11
C GLY A 161 3.48 6.93 24.74
N ALA A 162 2.32 6.34 24.71
CA ALA A 162 1.69 5.82 23.48
C ALA A 162 1.07 6.92 22.59
N ALA A 163 1.06 8.15 23.05
CA ALA A 163 0.59 9.33 22.29
C ALA A 163 1.70 10.00 21.48
N GLY A 164 2.93 9.45 21.47
CA GLY A 164 4.04 10.00 20.70
C GLY A 164 3.97 9.63 19.22
N PRO A 165 4.55 10.45 18.33
CA PRO A 165 4.56 10.18 16.89
C PRO A 165 5.33 8.90 16.51
N ASP A 166 6.12 8.36 17.44
CA ASP A 166 6.93 7.16 17.22
C ASP A 166 6.21 5.86 17.63
N ALA A 167 5.00 5.93 18.21
CA ALA A 167 4.30 4.76 18.72
C ALA A 167 3.63 3.90 17.61
N GLY A 168 3.26 4.52 16.51
CA GLY A 168 2.66 3.83 15.35
C GLY A 168 3.04 4.49 14.04
N GLU A 169 3.39 3.68 13.04
CA GLU A 169 3.73 4.13 11.69
C GLU A 169 2.93 3.33 10.67
N LEU A 170 2.32 4.01 9.71
CA LEU A 170 1.75 3.43 8.51
C LEU A 170 2.70 3.69 7.34
N VAL A 171 3.13 2.63 6.69
CA VAL A 171 3.92 2.69 5.46
C VAL A 171 3.07 2.15 4.33
N VAL A 172 2.86 2.95 3.31
CA VAL A 172 2.10 2.54 2.12
C VAL A 172 3.02 2.60 0.92
N THR A 173 3.14 1.50 0.19
CA THR A 173 3.93 1.41 -1.04
C THR A 173 3.05 0.99 -2.20
N LEU A 174 3.05 1.77 -3.25
CA LEU A 174 2.46 1.42 -4.54
C LEU A 174 3.57 1.00 -5.49
N SER A 175 3.36 -0.08 -6.24
CA SER A 175 4.31 -0.56 -7.25
C SER A 175 3.56 -0.99 -8.49
N VAL A 176 4.03 -0.53 -9.66
CA VAL A 176 3.47 -0.90 -10.96
C VAL A 176 4.55 -1.60 -11.80
N PRO A 177 4.17 -2.33 -12.87
CA PRO A 177 5.12 -2.92 -13.79
C PRO A 177 6.14 -1.91 -14.33
N GLU A 178 7.27 -2.40 -14.82
CA GLU A 178 8.39 -1.58 -15.33
C GLU A 178 9.10 -0.72 -14.24
N GLY A 179 8.82 -0.97 -12.95
CA GLY A 179 9.56 -0.42 -11.81
C GLY A 179 9.11 0.95 -11.31
N GLY A 180 7.94 1.43 -11.74
CA GLY A 180 7.31 2.60 -11.12
C GLY A 180 6.90 2.27 -9.69
N SER A 181 7.27 3.12 -8.72
CA SER A 181 6.82 2.95 -7.33
C SER A 181 6.84 4.28 -6.58
N ASP A 182 5.94 4.37 -5.60
CA ASP A 182 5.87 5.49 -4.67
C ASP A 182 5.58 4.99 -3.25
N THR A 183 6.08 5.70 -2.22
CA THR A 183 5.96 5.26 -0.83
C THR A 183 5.70 6.44 0.09
N ALA A 184 4.63 6.35 0.88
CA ALA A 184 4.31 7.26 1.97
C ALA A 184 4.62 6.64 3.33
N ARG A 185 4.93 7.51 4.31
CA ARG A 185 5.11 7.15 5.71
C ARG A 185 4.36 8.14 6.58
N VAL A 186 3.36 7.65 7.28
CA VAL A 186 2.48 8.48 8.10
C VAL A 186 2.46 7.98 9.53
N ALA A 187 2.63 8.90 10.49
CA ALA A 187 2.47 8.56 11.90
C ALA A 187 0.99 8.31 12.21
N LEU A 188 0.69 7.16 12.82
CA LEU A 188 -0.69 6.79 13.22
C LEU A 188 -1.14 7.51 14.51
N THR A 189 -0.19 8.03 15.27
CA THR A 189 -0.42 8.67 16.56
C THR A 189 0.27 10.04 16.59
N GLY A 190 -0.11 10.91 17.54
CA GLY A 190 0.53 12.23 17.70
C GLY A 190 -0.39 13.40 17.43
N GLY A 191 -1.68 13.16 17.15
CA GLY A 191 -2.73 14.20 17.09
C GLY A 191 -2.60 15.21 15.96
N THR A 192 -1.68 15.01 15.02
CA THR A 192 -1.54 15.87 13.84
C THR A 192 -2.10 15.14 12.62
N PRO A 193 -3.19 15.66 12.02
CA PRO A 193 -3.70 15.10 10.79
C PRO A 193 -2.64 15.12 9.69
N ALA A 194 -2.56 14.03 8.94
CA ALA A 194 -1.67 13.90 7.80
C ALA A 194 -2.46 13.42 6.58
N GLU A 195 -2.19 14.03 5.45
CA GLU A 195 -2.72 13.64 4.14
C GLU A 195 -1.55 13.52 3.18
N GLU A 196 -1.41 12.38 2.52
CA GLU A 196 -0.35 12.13 1.56
C GLU A 196 -0.91 11.41 0.35
N ARG A 197 -0.69 11.98 -0.85
CA ARG A 197 -1.08 11.38 -2.12
C ARG A 197 0.09 10.63 -2.68
N LEU A 198 -0.14 9.36 -3.02
CA LEU A 198 0.81 8.51 -3.72
C LEU A 198 0.39 8.36 -5.17
N GLU A 199 1.40 8.31 -6.04
CA GLU A 199 1.23 8.09 -7.48
C GLU A 199 2.41 7.30 -8.01
N ALA A 200 2.16 6.04 -8.39
CA ALA A 200 3.15 5.20 -9.05
C ALA A 200 2.78 5.08 -10.52
N ASP A 201 3.68 5.53 -11.40
CA ASP A 201 3.49 5.46 -12.84
C ASP A 201 4.69 4.85 -13.56
N ALA A 202 4.41 4.18 -14.67
CA ALA A 202 5.42 3.64 -15.57
C ALA A 202 4.86 3.48 -16.99
N ALA A 203 5.77 3.31 -17.96
CA ALA A 203 5.38 3.04 -19.33
C ALA A 203 6.34 2.08 -20.01
N ARG A 204 5.78 1.09 -20.72
CA ARG A 204 6.49 0.18 -21.60
C ARG A 204 6.32 0.58 -23.06
N ILE A 205 7.42 0.67 -23.79
CA ILE A 205 7.41 0.86 -25.25
C ILE A 205 7.58 -0.50 -25.92
N GLU A 206 6.60 -0.87 -26.75
CA GLU A 206 6.63 -2.14 -27.49
C GLU A 206 7.88 -2.27 -28.38
N PRO A 207 8.57 -3.43 -28.35
CA PRO A 207 9.78 -3.66 -29.18
C PRO A 207 9.52 -3.47 -30.68
N LEU A 208 8.27 -3.70 -31.12
CA LEU A 208 7.87 -3.49 -32.50
C LEU A 208 8.02 -2.04 -32.95
N VAL A 209 7.76 -1.08 -32.07
CA VAL A 209 7.93 0.36 -32.38
C VAL A 209 9.38 0.68 -32.62
N TRP A 210 10.28 0.15 -31.81
CA TRP A 210 11.72 0.30 -32.02
C TRP A 210 12.18 -0.34 -33.32
N ALA A 211 11.67 -1.52 -33.69
CA ALA A 211 11.97 -2.21 -34.93
C ALA A 211 11.49 -1.39 -36.15
N LEU A 212 10.27 -0.83 -36.08
CA LEU A 212 9.74 0.03 -37.13
C LEU A 212 10.52 1.34 -37.27
N ALA A 213 10.87 1.98 -36.15
CA ALA A 213 11.70 3.18 -36.17
C ALA A 213 13.08 2.92 -36.78
N ALA A 214 13.75 1.84 -36.38
CA ALA A 214 15.04 1.44 -36.93
C ALA A 214 14.95 1.16 -38.44
N THR A 215 13.90 0.45 -38.87
CA THR A 215 13.64 0.17 -40.28
C THR A 215 13.42 1.45 -41.05
N GLY A 216 12.64 2.40 -40.52
CA GLY A 216 12.42 3.71 -41.12
C GLY A 216 13.74 4.50 -41.31
N VAL A 217 14.60 4.53 -40.31
CA VAL A 217 15.91 5.18 -40.37
C VAL A 217 16.77 4.54 -41.47
N VAL A 218 16.82 3.20 -41.56
CA VAL A 218 17.58 2.49 -42.58
C VAL A 218 17.08 2.84 -43.99
N LEU A 219 15.76 2.89 -44.21
CA LEU A 219 15.16 3.24 -45.49
C LEU A 219 15.50 4.68 -45.90
N VAL A 220 15.43 5.63 -44.96
CA VAL A 220 15.80 7.04 -45.22
C VAL A 220 17.27 7.14 -45.59
N LEU A 221 18.16 6.48 -44.86
CA LEU A 221 19.60 6.45 -45.19
C LEU A 221 19.87 5.84 -46.56
N ALA A 222 19.20 4.73 -46.88
CA ALA A 222 19.30 4.11 -48.20
C ALA A 222 18.84 5.05 -49.32
N ALA A 223 17.71 5.73 -49.13
CA ALA A 223 17.21 6.72 -50.09
C ALA A 223 18.19 7.90 -50.28
N LEU A 224 18.78 8.37 -49.21
CA LEU A 224 19.79 9.45 -49.27
C LEU A 224 21.06 9.02 -50.05
N VAL A 225 21.53 7.78 -49.83
CA VAL A 225 22.67 7.21 -50.55
C VAL A 225 22.36 7.09 -52.05
N VAL A 226 21.18 6.61 -52.42
CA VAL A 226 20.75 6.52 -53.82
C VAL A 226 20.65 7.90 -54.47
N ALA A 227 20.04 8.87 -53.78
CA ALA A 227 19.92 10.24 -54.26
C ALA A 227 21.30 10.89 -54.49
N PHE A 228 22.22 10.70 -53.54
CA PHE A 228 23.59 11.20 -53.63
C PHE A 228 24.36 10.57 -54.79
N ARG A 229 24.24 9.25 -55.01
CA ARG A 229 24.85 8.58 -56.16
C ARG A 229 24.28 9.06 -57.46
N ALA A 230 22.96 9.23 -57.57
CA ALA A 230 22.32 9.75 -58.77
C ALA A 230 22.72 11.19 -59.07
N TRP A 231 22.88 12.03 -58.07
CA TRP A 231 23.38 13.41 -58.23
C TRP A 231 24.81 13.43 -58.73
N ARG A 232 25.70 12.61 -58.14
CA ARG A 232 27.10 12.52 -58.51
C ARG A 232 27.32 11.95 -59.93
N ALA A 233 26.41 11.13 -60.43
CA ALA A 233 26.47 10.57 -61.79
C ALA A 233 26.03 11.59 -62.87
N ARG A 234 25.40 12.70 -62.47
CA ARG A 234 24.95 13.77 -63.39
C ARG A 234 25.92 14.98 -63.42
N SER A 235 26.91 15.01 -62.57
CA SER A 235 28.00 15.99 -62.52
C SER A 235 29.23 15.47 -63.27
#